data_f41bf4053a79d230e26084e36ab867d7
#
_entry.id   f41bf4053a79d230e26084e36ab867d7
#
_cell.length_a   1.000
_cell.length_b   1.000
_cell.length_c   1.000
_cell.angle_alpha   90.00
_cell.angle_beta   90.00
_cell.angle_gamma   90.00
#
_symmetry.space_group_name_H-M   'P 1'
#
loop_
_entity.id
_entity.type
_entity.pdbx_description
1 polymer ?
#
loop_
_entity_poly.entity_id
_entity_poly.type
_entity_poly.pdbx_seq_one_letter_code
_entity_poly.pdbx_strand_id
1 'polypeptide(L)'
;MKQFTGRVVAKGTVSAPALVSHGGLNTLASFQKALQFGDKKATCGDQNNPDLYGKQMAGKALCLPRTIGSTTGGLVLYCACSMHRQPACMLFSEPIDSLAAAGAILQDVWLSDVSMPVIDCLGEEFLNYVQDNMTVTVKENGVVEVD
;
A
#
# COMPACT_ATOMS: atom_id res chain seq x y z
N MET A 1 16.39 -8.41 12.10
CA MET A 1 15.45 -7.28 12.02
C MET A 1 16.17 -6.01 11.61
N LYS A 2 15.63 -5.29 10.66
CA LYS A 2 16.17 -4.01 10.21
C LYS A 2 15.09 -2.94 10.29
N GLN A 3 15.46 -1.73 10.68
CA GLN A 3 14.53 -0.61 10.84
C GLN A 3 14.77 0.44 9.77
N PHE A 4 13.68 1.02 9.31
CA PHE A 4 13.65 2.14 8.37
C PHE A 4 12.72 3.21 8.92
N THR A 5 12.97 4.45 8.58
CA THR A 5 12.12 5.57 9.03
C THR A 5 11.69 6.38 7.82
N GLY A 6 10.41 6.65 7.73
CA GLY A 6 9.83 7.47 6.68
C GLY A 6 8.89 8.52 7.23
N ARG A 7 8.15 9.15 6.32
CA ARG A 7 7.16 10.18 6.67
C ARG A 7 5.79 9.54 6.81
N VAL A 8 5.09 9.85 7.91
CA VAL A 8 3.72 9.35 8.13
C VAL A 8 2.75 10.16 7.27
N VAL A 9 2.09 9.48 6.34
CA VAL A 9 1.01 10.06 5.51
C VAL A 9 -0.34 9.75 6.12
N ALA A 10 -0.56 8.50 6.53
CA ALA A 10 -1.71 8.09 7.33
C ALA A 10 -1.19 7.24 8.48
N LYS A 11 -1.60 7.57 9.70
CA LYS A 11 -1.10 6.93 10.91
C LYS A 11 -1.72 5.56 11.14
N GLY A 12 -1.05 4.77 11.95
CA GLY A 12 -1.54 3.47 12.40
C GLY A 12 -0.40 2.51 12.68
N THR A 13 -0.75 1.39 13.27
CA THR A 13 0.19 0.31 13.59
C THR A 13 -0.34 -0.98 13.01
N VAL A 14 0.53 -1.77 12.38
CA VAL A 14 0.15 -3.06 11.79
C VAL A 14 1.38 -3.93 11.62
N SER A 15 1.15 -5.23 11.65
CA SER A 15 2.17 -6.22 11.29
C SER A 15 1.57 -7.15 10.24
N ALA A 16 2.24 -7.31 9.12
CA ALA A 16 1.73 -8.10 7.99
C ALA A 16 2.87 -8.64 7.13
N PRO A 17 2.61 -9.72 6.36
CA PRO A 17 3.59 -10.20 5.39
C PRO A 17 3.74 -9.22 4.23
N ALA A 18 4.97 -9.03 3.78
CA ALA A 18 5.28 -8.12 2.69
C ALA A 18 4.83 -8.66 1.33
N LEU A 19 4.42 -7.74 0.47
CA LEU A 19 4.28 -7.95 -0.96
C LEU A 19 5.01 -6.81 -1.66
N VAL A 20 6.03 -7.13 -2.45
CA VAL A 20 6.98 -6.14 -2.95
C VAL A 20 6.84 -5.93 -4.45
N SER A 21 6.77 -4.67 -4.85
CA SER A 21 6.84 -4.26 -6.25
C SER A 21 8.02 -3.32 -6.46
N HIS A 22 8.80 -3.55 -7.50
CA HIS A 22 9.85 -2.62 -7.93
C HIS A 22 9.39 -1.68 -9.03
N GLY A 23 8.16 -1.87 -9.53
CA GLY A 23 7.49 -0.97 -10.47
C GLY A 23 6.40 -0.16 -9.80
N GLY A 24 6.01 0.95 -10.44
CA GLY A 24 4.92 1.78 -9.94
C GLY A 24 3.58 1.04 -9.92
N LEU A 25 2.76 1.35 -8.94
CA LEU A 25 1.43 0.77 -8.81
C LEU A 25 0.40 1.63 -9.54
N ASN A 26 -0.24 1.07 -10.55
CA ASN A 26 -1.43 1.68 -11.15
C ASN A 26 -2.63 1.27 -10.31
N THR A 27 -3.15 2.19 -9.50
CA THR A 27 -4.19 1.87 -8.52
C THR A 27 -5.47 1.36 -9.17
N LEU A 28 -5.94 2.00 -10.23
CA LEU A 28 -7.17 1.57 -10.90
C LEU A 28 -7.01 0.16 -11.49
N ALA A 29 -5.99 -0.06 -12.30
CA ALA A 29 -5.76 -1.36 -12.93
C ALA A 29 -5.56 -2.46 -11.89
N SER A 30 -4.87 -2.14 -10.80
CA SER A 30 -4.55 -3.10 -9.75
C SER A 30 -5.76 -3.52 -8.93
N PHE A 31 -6.63 -2.55 -8.55
CA PHE A 31 -7.79 -2.82 -7.68
C PHE A 31 -9.11 -3.03 -8.45
N GLN A 32 -9.10 -2.94 -9.77
CA GLN A 32 -10.32 -2.97 -10.57
C GLN A 32 -11.18 -4.21 -10.29
N LYS A 33 -10.58 -5.38 -10.21
CA LYS A 33 -11.31 -6.62 -9.91
C LYS A 33 -11.96 -6.59 -8.54
N ALA A 34 -11.26 -6.06 -7.55
CA ALA A 34 -11.79 -5.95 -6.20
C ALA A 34 -13.01 -5.03 -6.15
N LEU A 35 -12.94 -3.92 -6.87
CA LEU A 35 -14.01 -2.92 -6.85
C LEU A 35 -15.21 -3.33 -7.69
N GLN A 36 -15.01 -3.96 -8.85
CA GLN A 36 -16.09 -4.33 -9.76
C GLN A 36 -16.74 -5.66 -9.40
N PHE A 37 -15.97 -6.64 -8.97
CA PHE A 37 -16.44 -8.00 -8.76
C PHE A 37 -16.42 -8.44 -7.30
N GLY A 38 -16.02 -7.56 -6.38
CA GLY A 38 -16.00 -7.86 -4.96
C GLY A 38 -14.96 -8.89 -4.54
N ASP A 39 -13.86 -9.00 -5.28
CA ASP A 39 -12.79 -9.94 -4.95
C ASP A 39 -12.17 -9.60 -3.58
N LYS A 40 -12.42 -10.45 -2.60
CA LYS A 40 -11.99 -10.25 -1.21
C LYS A 40 -10.47 -10.30 -1.04
N LYS A 41 -9.77 -10.93 -1.97
CA LYS A 41 -8.30 -11.02 -1.96
C LYS A 41 -7.66 -9.77 -2.53
N ALA A 42 -8.42 -8.91 -3.19
CA ALA A 42 -7.90 -7.77 -3.95
C ALA A 42 -6.75 -8.23 -4.84
N THR A 43 -7.01 -9.23 -5.68
CA THR A 43 -6.01 -9.76 -6.60
C THR A 43 -5.61 -8.67 -7.59
N CYS A 44 -4.31 -8.39 -7.70
CA CYS A 44 -3.82 -7.36 -8.60
C CYS A 44 -4.12 -7.71 -10.06
N GLY A 45 -4.84 -6.82 -10.74
CA GLY A 45 -5.24 -7.00 -12.14
C GLY A 45 -4.36 -6.28 -13.16
N ASP A 46 -3.30 -5.61 -12.71
CA ASP A 46 -2.42 -4.85 -13.60
C ASP A 46 -1.41 -5.76 -14.29
N GLN A 47 -1.69 -6.10 -15.54
CA GLN A 47 -0.81 -6.95 -16.35
C GLN A 47 0.55 -6.31 -16.64
N ASN A 48 0.67 -5.00 -16.48
CA ASN A 48 1.93 -4.28 -16.71
C ASN A 48 2.85 -4.29 -15.49
N ASN A 49 2.39 -4.85 -14.37
CA ASN A 49 3.20 -4.99 -13.16
C ASN A 49 3.49 -6.47 -12.91
N PRO A 50 4.64 -7.00 -13.36
CA PRO A 50 4.94 -8.43 -13.23
C PRO A 50 5.16 -8.87 -11.78
N ASP A 51 5.55 -7.95 -10.89
CA ASP A 51 5.78 -8.28 -9.48
C ASP A 51 4.47 -8.56 -8.74
N LEU A 52 3.39 -7.90 -9.12
CA LEU A 52 2.12 -7.95 -8.39
C LEU A 52 1.01 -8.71 -9.13
N TYR A 53 1.07 -8.78 -10.45
CA TYR A 53 -0.03 -9.36 -11.24
C TYR A 53 -0.44 -10.74 -10.74
N GLY A 54 -1.73 -10.89 -10.47
CA GLY A 54 -2.30 -12.15 -9.99
C GLY A 54 -2.09 -12.45 -8.51
N LYS A 55 -1.41 -11.56 -7.77
CA LYS A 55 -1.14 -11.76 -6.34
C LYS A 55 -2.17 -11.05 -5.48
N GLN A 56 -2.42 -11.60 -4.29
CA GLN A 56 -3.31 -11.01 -3.31
C GLN A 56 -2.66 -9.77 -2.68
N MET A 57 -3.36 -8.64 -2.72
CA MET A 57 -2.92 -7.41 -2.08
C MET A 57 -3.59 -7.17 -0.72
N ALA A 58 -4.83 -7.64 -0.55
CA ALA A 58 -5.56 -7.45 0.70
C ALA A 58 -4.82 -8.09 1.87
N GLY A 59 -4.67 -7.33 2.96
CA GLY A 59 -4.01 -7.81 4.17
C GLY A 59 -2.49 -7.91 4.09
N LYS A 60 -1.88 -7.47 3.01
CA LYS A 60 -0.42 -7.48 2.83
C LYS A 60 0.19 -6.11 3.13
N ALA A 61 1.44 -6.11 3.60
CA ALA A 61 2.24 -4.90 3.65
C ALA A 61 2.77 -4.64 2.23
N LEU A 62 2.10 -3.75 1.51
CA LEU A 62 2.42 -3.46 0.11
C LEU A 62 3.58 -2.48 0.04
N CYS A 63 4.74 -2.94 -0.43
CA CYS A 63 5.98 -2.17 -0.52
C CYS A 63 6.27 -1.85 -1.98
N LEU A 64 6.42 -0.56 -2.31
CA LEU A 64 6.48 -0.11 -3.69
C LEU A 64 7.20 1.23 -3.81
N PRO A 65 7.68 1.60 -5.03
CA PRO A 65 8.34 2.89 -5.17
C PRO A 65 7.35 4.06 -5.20
N ARG A 66 6.26 3.94 -5.97
CA ARG A 66 5.30 5.03 -6.21
C ARG A 66 4.00 4.49 -6.78
N THR A 67 2.97 5.34 -6.80
CA THR A 67 1.78 5.10 -7.61
C THR A 67 1.93 5.79 -8.97
N ILE A 68 1.28 5.21 -9.98
CA ILE A 68 1.24 5.75 -11.34
C ILE A 68 -0.19 5.70 -11.86
N GLY A 69 -0.46 6.42 -12.93
CA GLY A 69 -1.73 6.33 -13.68
C GLY A 69 -2.65 7.50 -13.43
N SER A 70 -3.94 7.20 -13.27
CA SER A 70 -5.04 8.14 -13.37
C SER A 70 -5.14 9.11 -12.18
N THR A 71 -5.74 10.28 -12.42
CA THR A 71 -6.12 11.24 -11.39
C THR A 71 -7.14 10.68 -10.39
N THR A 72 -7.77 9.55 -10.67
CA THR A 72 -8.71 8.87 -9.77
C THR A 72 -8.03 7.95 -8.76
N GLY A 73 -6.71 7.87 -8.75
CA GLY A 73 -5.97 6.93 -7.90
C GLY A 73 -6.31 7.03 -6.41
N GLY A 74 -6.45 8.25 -5.89
CA GLY A 74 -6.83 8.44 -4.49
C GLY A 74 -8.24 7.95 -4.19
N LEU A 75 -9.18 8.19 -5.09
CA LEU A 75 -10.55 7.69 -4.95
C LEU A 75 -10.58 6.16 -4.96
N VAL A 76 -9.79 5.53 -5.82
CA VAL A 76 -9.69 4.07 -5.89
C VAL A 76 -9.19 3.50 -4.56
N LEU A 77 -8.15 4.10 -3.97
CA LEU A 77 -7.64 3.68 -2.67
C LEU A 77 -8.70 3.83 -1.58
N TYR A 78 -9.40 4.96 -1.56
CA TYR A 78 -10.47 5.18 -0.61
C TYR A 78 -11.57 4.13 -0.75
N CYS A 79 -12.00 3.83 -1.98
CA CYS A 79 -13.02 2.82 -2.24
C CYS A 79 -12.57 1.42 -1.80
N ALA A 80 -11.32 1.07 -2.05
CA ALA A 80 -10.79 -0.22 -1.60
C ALA A 80 -10.85 -0.33 -0.07
N CYS A 81 -10.50 0.72 0.65
CA CYS A 81 -10.62 0.77 2.10
C CYS A 81 -12.09 0.68 2.54
N SER A 82 -12.98 1.42 1.90
CA SER A 82 -14.41 1.41 2.22
C SER A 82 -15.03 0.03 2.05
N MET A 83 -14.56 -0.74 1.06
CA MET A 83 -15.03 -2.09 0.79
C MET A 83 -14.28 -3.17 1.57
N HIS A 84 -13.34 -2.78 2.45
CA HIS A 84 -12.49 -3.72 3.20
C HIS A 84 -11.66 -4.63 2.29
N ARG A 85 -11.11 -4.05 1.22
CA ARG A 85 -10.25 -4.72 0.24
C ARG A 85 -8.84 -4.15 0.20
N GLN A 86 -8.49 -3.33 1.19
CA GLN A 86 -7.23 -2.62 1.24
C GLN A 86 -6.06 -3.54 1.63
N PRO A 87 -4.83 -3.17 1.24
CA PRO A 87 -3.63 -3.72 1.87
C PRO A 87 -3.62 -3.43 3.38
N ALA A 88 -2.82 -4.17 4.12
CA ALA A 88 -2.64 -3.89 5.56
C ALA A 88 -1.98 -2.53 5.78
N CYS A 89 -1.04 -2.18 4.91
CA CYS A 89 -0.39 -0.88 4.85
C CYS A 89 0.21 -0.66 3.48
N MET A 90 0.55 0.60 3.17
CA MET A 90 1.28 0.95 1.95
C MET A 90 2.57 1.67 2.34
N LEU A 91 3.69 1.17 1.84
CA LEU A 91 5.02 1.63 2.20
C LEU A 91 5.79 2.00 0.94
N PHE A 92 6.08 3.30 0.81
CA PHE A 92 6.68 3.86 -0.39
C PHE A 92 8.15 4.19 -0.17
N SER A 93 9.01 3.79 -1.10
CA SER A 93 10.42 4.22 -1.09
C SER A 93 10.58 5.69 -1.47
N GLU A 94 9.72 6.19 -2.35
CA GLU A 94 9.72 7.57 -2.85
C GLU A 94 8.60 8.38 -2.18
N PRO A 95 8.58 9.72 -2.35
CA PRO A 95 7.44 10.51 -1.91
C PRO A 95 6.16 10.08 -2.63
N ILE A 96 5.06 9.93 -1.88
CA ILE A 96 3.75 9.63 -2.45
C ILE A 96 3.24 10.84 -3.23
N ASP A 97 2.56 10.61 -4.36
CA ASP A 97 1.93 11.70 -5.09
C ASP A 97 0.69 12.24 -4.33
N SER A 98 0.33 13.49 -4.62
CA SER A 98 -0.74 14.18 -3.90
C SER A 98 -2.12 13.51 -4.07
N LEU A 99 -2.37 12.89 -5.21
CA LEU A 99 -3.66 12.24 -5.48
C LEU A 99 -3.83 10.98 -4.64
N ALA A 100 -2.82 10.13 -4.60
CA ALA A 100 -2.84 8.93 -3.76
C ALA A 100 -2.83 9.31 -2.28
N ALA A 101 -2.06 10.33 -1.91
CA ALA A 101 -2.04 10.84 -0.53
C ALA A 101 -3.42 11.30 -0.07
N ALA A 102 -4.17 11.99 -0.95
CA ALA A 102 -5.54 12.41 -0.62
C ALA A 102 -6.41 11.21 -0.26
N GLY A 103 -6.38 10.14 -1.03
CA GLY A 103 -7.12 8.92 -0.73
C GLY A 103 -6.70 8.26 0.57
N ALA A 104 -5.40 8.21 0.83
CA ALA A 104 -4.86 7.67 2.07
C ALA A 104 -5.32 8.46 3.29
N ILE A 105 -5.32 9.79 3.21
CA ILE A 105 -5.75 10.66 4.29
C ILE A 105 -7.26 10.57 4.50
N LEU A 106 -8.05 10.54 3.42
CA LEU A 106 -9.51 10.47 3.52
C LEU A 106 -9.97 9.18 4.20
N GLN A 107 -9.33 8.04 3.92
CA GLN A 107 -9.70 6.79 4.60
C GLN A 107 -9.39 6.87 6.09
N ASP A 108 -8.30 7.52 6.47
CA ASP A 108 -7.95 7.71 7.88
C ASP A 108 -8.95 8.61 8.61
N VAL A 109 -9.43 9.66 7.94
CA VAL A 109 -10.35 10.65 8.54
C VAL A 109 -11.79 10.17 8.54
N TRP A 110 -12.26 9.55 7.45
CA TRP A 110 -13.70 9.29 7.25
C TRP A 110 -14.12 7.85 7.58
N LEU A 111 -13.20 6.88 7.55
CA LEU A 111 -13.53 5.48 7.83
C LEU A 111 -13.07 5.13 9.23
N SER A 112 -14.03 4.94 10.15
CA SER A 112 -13.73 4.65 11.56
C SER A 112 -13.39 3.18 11.81
N ASP A 113 -13.79 2.29 10.90
CA ASP A 113 -13.63 0.84 11.03
C ASP A 113 -12.46 0.27 10.21
N VAL A 114 -11.69 1.14 9.55
CA VAL A 114 -10.57 0.76 8.71
C VAL A 114 -9.33 1.51 9.14
N SER A 115 -8.21 0.81 9.20
CA SER A 115 -6.90 1.42 9.39
C SER A 115 -5.95 0.87 8.34
N MET A 116 -5.47 1.75 7.46
CA MET A 116 -4.43 1.42 6.49
C MET A 116 -3.32 2.46 6.64
N PRO A 117 -2.30 2.18 7.47
CA PRO A 117 -1.16 3.09 7.59
C PRO A 117 -0.45 3.28 6.26
N VAL A 118 -0.02 4.50 5.99
CA VAL A 118 0.74 4.84 4.79
C VAL A 118 1.97 5.64 5.19
N ILE A 119 3.14 5.11 4.85
CA ILE A 119 4.44 5.74 5.11
C ILE A 119 5.13 5.92 3.76
N ASP A 120 5.69 7.10 3.52
CA ASP A 120 6.48 7.34 2.31
C ASP A 120 7.91 7.77 2.64
N CYS A 121 8.70 8.02 1.61
CA CYS A 121 10.09 8.47 1.75
C CYS A 121 10.95 7.48 2.56
N LEU A 122 10.66 6.18 2.47
CA LEU A 122 11.44 5.16 3.18
C LEU A 122 12.81 4.92 2.53
N GLY A 123 12.99 5.28 1.25
CA GLY A 123 14.25 5.19 0.55
C GLY A 123 14.44 3.89 -0.22
N GLU A 124 15.40 3.91 -1.14
CA GLU A 124 15.73 2.76 -1.97
C GLU A 124 16.29 1.59 -1.16
N GLU A 125 17.02 1.87 -0.09
CA GLU A 125 17.58 0.83 0.77
C GLU A 125 16.46 -0.04 1.37
N PHE A 126 15.34 0.57 1.78
CA PHE A 126 14.17 -0.15 2.25
C PHE A 126 13.64 -1.09 1.17
N LEU A 127 13.39 -0.56 -0.02
CA LEU A 127 12.77 -1.33 -1.11
C LEU A 127 13.69 -2.47 -1.59
N ASN A 128 14.99 -2.26 -1.55
CA ASN A 128 15.97 -3.28 -1.94
C ASN A 128 16.15 -4.36 -0.87
N TYR A 129 15.87 -4.05 0.38
CA TYR A 129 16.02 -4.99 1.49
C TYR A 129 14.80 -5.89 1.66
N VAL A 130 13.58 -5.32 1.59
CA VAL A 130 12.35 -6.05 1.85
C VAL A 130 12.06 -7.05 0.71
N GLN A 131 11.64 -8.25 1.09
CA GLN A 131 11.27 -9.30 0.14
C GLN A 131 9.89 -9.84 0.49
N ASP A 132 9.24 -10.45 -0.50
CA ASP A 132 7.92 -11.05 -0.31
C ASP A 132 7.93 -12.00 0.90
N ASN A 133 6.86 -11.92 1.68
CA ASN A 133 6.60 -12.74 2.85
C ASN A 133 7.46 -12.43 4.09
N MET A 134 8.39 -11.48 4.02
CA MET A 134 9.02 -10.96 5.24
C MET A 134 7.95 -10.31 6.12
N THR A 135 8.11 -10.40 7.44
CA THR A 135 7.20 -9.72 8.36
C THR A 135 7.56 -8.25 8.45
N VAL A 136 6.59 -7.40 8.14
CA VAL A 136 6.75 -5.95 8.20
C VAL A 136 5.86 -5.41 9.31
N THR A 137 6.44 -4.64 10.22
CA THR A 137 5.74 -4.01 11.34
C THR A 137 5.85 -2.51 11.22
N VAL A 138 4.70 -1.83 11.14
CA VAL A 138 4.61 -0.37 11.07
C VAL A 138 4.24 0.17 12.43
N LYS A 139 4.98 1.19 12.87
CA LYS A 139 4.75 1.90 14.13
C LYS A 139 4.25 3.32 13.86
N GLU A 140 3.56 3.92 14.84
CA GLU A 140 2.93 5.23 14.66
C GLU A 140 3.88 6.37 14.31
N ASN A 141 5.13 6.27 14.71
CA ASN A 141 6.14 7.32 14.51
C ASN A 141 6.84 7.27 13.15
N GLY A 142 6.35 6.46 12.20
CA GLY A 142 6.96 6.31 10.88
C GLY A 142 8.11 5.31 10.84
N VAL A 143 8.33 4.56 11.91
CA VAL A 143 9.31 3.48 11.93
C VAL A 143 8.71 2.22 11.35
N VAL A 144 9.44 1.59 10.45
CA VAL A 144 9.07 0.32 9.81
C VAL A 144 10.15 -0.70 10.13
N GLU A 145 9.75 -1.80 10.74
CA GLU A 145 10.67 -2.91 11.05
C GLU A 145 10.42 -4.04 10.06
N VAL A 146 11.49 -4.58 9.48
CA VAL A 146 11.45 -5.69 8.53
C VAL A 146 12.24 -6.86 9.07
N ASP A 147 11.58 -8.02 9.15
CA ASP A 147 12.16 -9.21 9.76
C ASP A 147 12.01 -10.44 8.84
#